data_f8082d92635c8bd5cdbbde1dd2de099a
#
_entry.id   f8082d92635c8bd5cdbbde1dd2de099a
#
_cell.length_a   1.000
_cell.length_b   1.000
_cell.length_c   1.000
_cell.angle_alpha   90.00
_cell.angle_beta   90.00
_cell.angle_gamma   90.00
#
_symmetry.space_group_name_H-M   'P 1'
#
loop_
_entity.id
_entity.type
_entity.pdbx_description
1 polymer ?
#
loop_
_entity_poly.entity_id
_entity_poly.type
_entity_poly.pdbx_seq_one_letter_code
_entity_poly.pdbx_strand_id
1 'polypeptide(L)'
;EASGFLLELVNEVLDMGKLESEEVILEERSFNFFELFKEIRMVIEKQAKERGIEIIVHKYNVVHENLIGSPLHVKRVVMNILTNAIKYNKDNGKIFIEVDETQEDDNRVIVRFRCEDTGIGMSESFQKKIYEPFAQEKAGARTVYGGTGLGMPITKSLVEKMGGTISFESEENAGTTFYIEIPFQIDHNKQCEEHEKKEIKEASIKGVNVLLAEDNELNMEI
;
A
#
# COMPACT_ATOMS: atom_id res chain seq x y z
N GLU A 1 -4.55 6.89 -23.65
CA GLU A 1 -4.05 7.67 -22.47
C GLU A 1 -5.17 8.56 -21.89
N ALA A 2 -5.85 9.42 -22.65
CA ALA A 2 -6.89 10.32 -22.13
C ALA A 2 -8.11 9.60 -21.52
N SER A 3 -8.54 8.47 -22.09
CA SER A 3 -9.68 7.69 -21.56
C SER A 3 -9.36 7.00 -20.23
N GLY A 4 -8.12 6.55 -20.02
CA GLY A 4 -7.68 5.96 -18.75
C GLY A 4 -7.67 6.97 -17.62
N PHE A 5 -7.15 8.17 -17.88
CA PHE A 5 -7.14 9.27 -16.92
C PHE A 5 -8.56 9.73 -16.52
N LEU A 6 -9.48 9.80 -17.51
CA LEU A 6 -10.86 10.18 -17.22
C LEU A 6 -11.56 9.12 -16.35
N LEU A 7 -11.33 7.84 -16.61
CA LEU A 7 -11.88 6.75 -15.81
C LEU A 7 -11.34 6.76 -14.38
N GLU A 8 -10.04 6.99 -14.21
CA GLU A 8 -9.40 7.14 -12.89
C GLU A 8 -10.01 8.30 -12.10
N LEU A 9 -10.14 9.48 -12.75
CA LEU A 9 -10.75 10.67 -12.14
C LEU A 9 -12.20 10.43 -11.74
N VAL A 10 -13.01 9.80 -12.58
CA VAL A 10 -14.41 9.47 -12.26
C VAL A 10 -14.48 8.52 -11.06
N ASN A 11 -13.64 7.49 -11.02
CA ASN A 11 -13.62 6.55 -9.91
C ASN A 11 -13.18 7.24 -8.60
N GLU A 12 -12.16 8.09 -8.63
CA GLU A 12 -11.73 8.82 -7.43
C GLU A 12 -12.77 9.83 -6.94
N VAL A 13 -13.50 10.51 -7.85
CA VAL A 13 -14.61 11.41 -7.47
C VAL A 13 -15.76 10.62 -6.84
N LEU A 14 -16.11 9.46 -7.39
CA LEU A 14 -17.13 8.58 -6.81
C LEU A 14 -16.69 8.07 -5.43
N ASP A 15 -15.42 7.71 -5.27
CA ASP A 15 -14.88 7.27 -3.98
C ASP A 15 -14.88 8.40 -2.96
N MET A 16 -14.53 9.63 -3.36
CA MET A 16 -14.62 10.80 -2.49
C MET A 16 -16.05 11.06 -2.05
N GLY A 17 -17.02 11.00 -2.99
CA GLY A 17 -18.43 11.15 -2.66
C GLY A 17 -18.93 10.09 -1.66
N LYS A 18 -18.52 8.83 -1.81
CA LYS A 18 -18.82 7.76 -0.86
C LYS A 18 -18.16 7.97 0.51
N LEU A 19 -16.96 8.55 0.54
CA LEU A 19 -16.27 8.87 1.79
C LEU A 19 -16.96 10.00 2.55
N GLU A 20 -17.44 11.04 1.84
CA GLU A 20 -18.16 12.17 2.41
C GLU A 20 -19.58 11.78 2.90
N SER A 21 -20.25 10.86 2.19
CA SER A 21 -21.58 10.34 2.58
C SER A 21 -21.53 9.23 3.65
N GLU A 22 -20.35 8.94 4.21
CA GLU A 22 -20.14 7.84 5.16
C GLU A 22 -20.51 6.42 4.63
N GLU A 23 -20.73 6.29 3.33
CA GLU A 23 -21.13 5.03 2.70
C GLU A 23 -19.98 4.03 2.51
N VAL A 24 -18.72 4.43 2.78
CA VAL A 24 -17.60 3.50 2.73
C VAL A 24 -17.69 2.52 3.88
N ILE A 25 -18.00 1.28 3.54
CA ILE A 25 -18.01 0.16 4.47
C ILE A 25 -16.61 -0.46 4.49
N LEU A 26 -15.96 -0.40 5.63
CA LEU A 26 -14.71 -1.13 5.83
C LEU A 26 -15.02 -2.61 5.97
N GLU A 27 -14.27 -3.43 5.26
CA GLU A 27 -14.32 -4.88 5.47
C GLU A 27 -13.69 -5.20 6.84
N GLU A 28 -14.30 -6.13 7.57
CA GLU A 28 -13.68 -6.74 8.74
C GLU A 28 -13.44 -8.22 8.43
N ARG A 29 -12.34 -8.49 7.74
CA ARG A 29 -11.97 -9.87 7.39
C ARG A 29 -10.53 -10.18 7.75
N SER A 30 -10.28 -11.46 8.01
CA SER A 30 -8.92 -11.96 8.20
C SER A 30 -8.13 -11.86 6.90
N PHE A 31 -6.90 -11.38 7.00
CA PHE A 31 -5.94 -11.34 5.89
C PHE A 31 -4.52 -11.58 6.39
N ASN A 32 -3.67 -12.11 5.52
CA ASN A 32 -2.25 -12.24 5.80
C ASN A 32 -1.53 -10.94 5.42
N PHE A 33 -0.91 -10.29 6.39
CA PHE A 33 -0.23 -9.01 6.21
C PHE A 33 1.00 -9.13 5.30
N PHE A 34 1.74 -10.23 5.40
CA PHE A 34 2.93 -10.46 4.58
C PHE A 34 2.59 -10.63 3.10
N GLU A 35 1.54 -11.40 2.81
CA GLU A 35 1.09 -11.58 1.43
C GLU A 35 0.59 -10.26 0.83
N LEU A 36 -0.18 -9.47 1.58
CA LEU A 36 -0.62 -8.15 1.14
C LEU A 36 0.58 -7.23 0.82
N PHE A 37 1.58 -7.21 1.71
CA PHE A 37 2.75 -6.36 1.52
C PHE A 37 3.63 -6.84 0.35
N LYS A 38 3.73 -8.15 0.15
CA LYS A 38 4.42 -8.76 -0.99
C LYS A 38 3.76 -8.39 -2.33
N GLU A 39 2.43 -8.43 -2.41
CA GLU A 39 1.69 -7.98 -3.60
C GLU A 39 1.96 -6.50 -3.92
N ILE A 40 1.90 -5.63 -2.91
CA ILE A 40 2.21 -4.20 -3.05
C ILE A 40 3.62 -4.03 -3.58
N ARG A 41 4.59 -4.70 -2.97
CA ARG A 41 6.01 -4.62 -3.31
C ARG A 41 6.27 -5.00 -4.77
N MET A 42 5.67 -6.09 -5.25
CA MET A 42 5.82 -6.52 -6.66
C MET A 42 5.40 -5.43 -7.66
N VAL A 43 4.32 -4.71 -7.36
CA VAL A 43 3.81 -3.65 -8.25
C VAL A 43 4.75 -2.43 -8.24
N ILE A 44 5.14 -1.97 -7.06
CA ILE A 44 5.95 -0.75 -6.94
C ILE A 44 7.41 -0.94 -7.38
N GLU A 45 8.01 -2.12 -7.17
CA GLU A 45 9.37 -2.42 -7.65
C GLU A 45 9.47 -2.31 -9.18
N LYS A 46 8.43 -2.74 -9.90
CA LYS A 46 8.37 -2.59 -11.36
C LYS A 46 8.37 -1.11 -11.76
N GLN A 47 7.50 -0.32 -11.15
CA GLN A 47 7.39 1.12 -11.46
C GLN A 47 8.65 1.91 -11.08
N ALA A 48 9.25 1.60 -9.93
CA ALA A 48 10.48 2.22 -9.46
C ALA A 48 11.65 1.93 -10.41
N LYS A 49 11.76 0.69 -10.88
CA LYS A 49 12.81 0.26 -11.82
C LYS A 49 12.76 1.03 -13.14
N GLU A 50 11.58 1.37 -13.65
CA GLU A 50 11.43 2.15 -14.89
C GLU A 50 12.02 3.56 -14.79
N ARG A 51 12.16 4.09 -13.56
CA ARG A 51 12.77 5.41 -13.27
C ARG A 51 14.14 5.32 -12.59
N GLY A 52 14.71 4.13 -12.47
CA GLY A 52 15.98 3.90 -11.78
C GLY A 52 15.92 4.16 -10.27
N ILE A 53 14.73 4.21 -9.66
CA ILE A 53 14.55 4.48 -8.23
C ILE A 53 14.84 3.21 -7.43
N GLU A 54 15.70 3.33 -6.42
CA GLU A 54 16.04 2.26 -5.50
C GLU A 54 15.03 2.20 -4.35
N ILE A 55 14.41 1.02 -4.13
CA ILE A 55 13.54 0.78 -2.98
C ILE A 55 14.31 -0.01 -1.93
N ILE A 56 14.42 0.55 -0.73
CA ILE A 56 15.18 -0.02 0.38
C ILE A 56 14.22 -0.27 1.55
N VAL A 57 14.03 -1.53 1.91
CA VAL A 57 13.26 -1.89 3.10
C VAL A 57 14.22 -1.97 4.29
N HIS A 58 14.23 -0.94 5.13
CA HIS A 58 15.14 -0.81 6.26
C HIS A 58 14.72 -1.65 7.46
N LYS A 59 13.42 -1.70 7.73
CA LYS A 59 12.86 -2.41 8.86
C LYS A 59 11.57 -3.08 8.47
N TYR A 60 11.48 -4.36 8.80
CA TYR A 60 10.27 -5.12 8.67
C TYR A 60 10.14 -5.99 9.92
N ASN A 61 9.44 -5.48 10.92
CA ASN A 61 9.25 -6.13 12.21
C ASN A 61 7.76 -6.25 12.52
N VAL A 62 7.09 -7.12 11.77
CA VAL A 62 5.71 -7.51 12.00
C VAL A 62 5.73 -8.96 12.45
N VAL A 63 5.14 -9.24 13.61
CA VAL A 63 5.13 -10.56 14.24
C VAL A 63 3.84 -11.32 13.91
N HIS A 64 2.71 -10.60 13.89
CA HIS A 64 1.42 -11.20 13.64
C HIS A 64 1.11 -11.21 12.14
N GLU A 65 1.14 -12.42 11.55
CA GLU A 65 0.91 -12.59 10.12
C GLU A 65 -0.55 -12.36 9.73
N ASN A 66 -1.48 -12.84 10.58
CA ASN A 66 -2.92 -12.80 10.31
C ASN A 66 -3.60 -11.74 11.17
N LEU A 67 -4.14 -10.74 10.49
CA LEU A 67 -4.82 -9.61 11.08
C LEU A 67 -6.27 -9.53 10.59
N ILE A 68 -7.15 -8.92 11.37
CA ILE A 68 -8.54 -8.63 10.98
C ILE A 68 -8.65 -7.15 10.65
N GLY A 69 -9.17 -6.84 9.49
CA GLY A 69 -9.35 -5.47 9.00
C GLY A 69 -9.77 -5.42 7.54
N SER A 70 -9.50 -4.29 6.88
CA SER A 70 -9.87 -4.08 5.49
C SER A 70 -8.64 -4.04 4.56
N PRO A 71 -8.18 -5.21 4.05
CA PRO A 71 -6.96 -5.30 3.24
C PRO A 71 -7.05 -4.49 1.95
N LEU A 72 -8.24 -4.35 1.36
CA LEU A 72 -8.44 -3.52 0.17
C LEU A 72 -8.07 -2.05 0.45
N HIS A 73 -8.55 -1.50 1.56
CA HIS A 73 -8.29 -0.12 1.92
C HIS A 73 -6.86 0.09 2.41
N VAL A 74 -6.29 -0.86 3.15
CA VAL A 74 -4.85 -0.86 3.52
C VAL A 74 -3.98 -0.83 2.26
N LYS A 75 -4.26 -1.73 1.29
CA LYS A 75 -3.54 -1.76 0.01
C LYS A 75 -3.64 -0.42 -0.72
N ARG A 76 -4.83 0.17 -0.77
CA ARG A 76 -5.06 1.47 -1.41
C ARG A 76 -4.25 2.60 -0.76
N VAL A 77 -4.25 2.67 0.57
CA VAL A 77 -3.48 3.65 1.35
C VAL A 77 -1.99 3.53 1.05
N VAL A 78 -1.43 2.33 1.24
CA VAL A 78 0.01 2.09 1.04
C VAL A 78 0.42 2.32 -0.42
N MET A 79 -0.38 1.84 -1.38
CA MET A 79 -0.13 2.06 -2.81
C MET A 79 -0.09 3.54 -3.17
N ASN A 80 -1.04 4.34 -2.65
CA ASN A 80 -1.06 5.78 -2.94
C ASN A 80 0.20 6.50 -2.41
N ILE A 81 0.65 6.18 -1.20
CA ILE A 81 1.89 6.74 -0.65
C ILE A 81 3.10 6.34 -1.49
N LEU A 82 3.24 5.05 -1.82
CA LEU A 82 4.39 4.54 -2.56
C LEU A 82 4.42 5.03 -4.02
N THR A 83 3.26 5.08 -4.69
CA THR A 83 3.18 5.64 -6.04
C THR A 83 3.49 7.13 -6.06
N ASN A 84 3.08 7.90 -5.04
CA ASN A 84 3.48 9.30 -4.89
C ASN A 84 4.98 9.43 -4.64
N ALA A 85 5.58 8.60 -3.79
CA ALA A 85 7.01 8.57 -3.53
C ALA A 85 7.83 8.26 -4.81
N ILE A 86 7.33 7.38 -5.69
CA ILE A 86 7.94 7.14 -7.00
C ILE A 86 7.74 8.34 -7.92
N LYS A 87 6.50 8.82 -8.05
CA LYS A 87 6.08 9.85 -8.99
C LYS A 87 6.81 11.17 -8.78
N TYR A 88 6.93 11.60 -7.54
CA TYR A 88 7.56 12.87 -7.16
C TYR A 88 9.04 12.71 -6.76
N ASN A 89 9.63 11.55 -6.98
CA ASN A 89 11.05 11.34 -6.78
C ASN A 89 11.88 11.93 -7.92
N LYS A 90 13.15 12.11 -7.63
CA LYS A 90 14.20 12.37 -8.64
C LYS A 90 14.55 11.07 -9.35
N ASP A 91 14.97 11.14 -10.60
CA ASP A 91 15.50 9.99 -11.32
C ASP A 91 16.77 9.47 -10.59
N ASN A 92 16.88 8.16 -10.47
CA ASN A 92 17.87 7.47 -9.65
C ASN A 92 17.84 7.84 -8.15
N GLY A 93 16.68 8.29 -7.65
CA GLY A 93 16.46 8.56 -6.23
C GLY A 93 16.24 7.28 -5.42
N LYS A 94 15.88 7.46 -4.16
CA LYS A 94 15.67 6.36 -3.21
C LYS A 94 14.31 6.49 -2.52
N ILE A 95 13.77 5.33 -2.12
CA ILE A 95 12.61 5.22 -1.24
C ILE A 95 12.97 4.25 -0.13
N PHE A 96 12.85 4.72 1.12
CA PHE A 96 13.08 3.92 2.30
C PHE A 96 11.73 3.54 2.92
N ILE A 97 11.56 2.25 3.21
CA ILE A 97 10.33 1.71 3.78
C ILE A 97 10.68 1.06 5.11
N GLU A 98 9.92 1.41 6.13
CA GLU A 98 9.93 0.76 7.42
C GLU A 98 8.52 0.33 7.78
N VAL A 99 8.38 -0.91 8.22
CA VAL A 99 7.13 -1.45 8.74
C VAL A 99 7.41 -2.03 10.12
N ASP A 100 6.68 -1.59 11.10
CA ASP A 100 6.86 -1.99 12.49
C ASP A 100 5.52 -2.25 13.14
N GLU A 101 5.49 -3.20 14.05
CA GLU A 101 4.33 -3.55 14.83
C GLU A 101 4.58 -3.25 16.30
N THR A 102 3.61 -2.65 16.95
CA THR A 102 3.58 -2.49 18.40
C THR A 102 2.31 -3.12 18.93
N GLN A 103 2.45 -4.09 19.82
CA GLN A 103 1.30 -4.71 20.48
C GLN A 103 0.70 -3.75 21.50
N GLU A 104 -0.61 -3.53 21.44
CA GLU A 104 -1.36 -2.73 22.42
C GLU A 104 -1.84 -3.60 23.58
N ASP A 105 -2.41 -4.77 23.24
CA ASP A 105 -2.91 -5.78 24.17
C ASP A 105 -2.86 -7.18 23.53
N ASP A 106 -3.41 -8.19 24.19
CA ASP A 106 -3.38 -9.58 23.71
C ASP A 106 -4.13 -9.77 22.37
N ASN A 107 -5.00 -8.84 21.97
CA ASN A 107 -5.86 -8.95 20.81
C ASN A 107 -5.62 -7.87 19.76
N ARG A 108 -4.82 -6.86 20.04
CA ARG A 108 -4.63 -5.69 19.20
C ARG A 108 -3.19 -5.32 18.97
N VAL A 109 -2.91 -4.91 17.76
CA VAL A 109 -1.61 -4.36 17.35
C VAL A 109 -1.81 -3.05 16.59
N ILE A 110 -0.82 -2.17 16.70
CA ILE A 110 -0.69 -1.01 15.81
C ILE A 110 0.41 -1.33 14.81
N VAL A 111 0.08 -1.35 13.54
CA VAL A 111 1.07 -1.42 12.46
C VAL A 111 1.44 -0.01 12.04
N ARG A 112 2.74 0.29 12.11
CA ARG A 112 3.33 1.55 11.68
C ARG A 112 4.01 1.36 10.34
N PHE A 113 3.67 2.20 9.40
CA PHE A 113 4.28 2.27 8.09
C PHE A 113 4.95 3.63 7.92
N ARG A 114 6.25 3.63 7.63
CA ARG A 114 7.02 4.82 7.29
C ARG A 114 7.54 4.70 5.86
N CYS A 115 7.33 5.74 5.08
CA CYS A 115 7.84 5.84 3.73
C CYS A 115 8.56 7.17 3.58
N GLU A 116 9.88 7.12 3.33
CA GLU A 116 10.71 8.29 3.07
C GLU A 116 11.18 8.24 1.62
N ASP A 117 11.04 9.34 0.89
CA ASP A 117 11.55 9.52 -0.44
C ASP A 117 12.60 10.63 -0.51
N THR A 118 13.49 10.55 -1.48
CA THR A 118 14.52 11.59 -1.77
C THR A 118 14.07 12.54 -2.89
N GLY A 119 12.78 12.74 -3.02
CA GLY A 119 12.16 13.46 -4.11
C GLY A 119 12.29 14.97 -4.06
N ILE A 120 11.33 15.62 -4.71
CA ILE A 120 11.29 17.10 -4.79
C ILE A 120 10.79 17.75 -3.51
N GLY A 121 10.18 16.98 -2.59
CA GLY A 121 9.54 17.51 -1.39
C GLY A 121 8.35 18.42 -1.71
N MET A 122 7.90 19.18 -0.72
CA MET A 122 6.74 20.05 -0.79
C MET A 122 7.04 21.44 -0.20
N SER A 123 6.55 22.49 -0.87
CA SER A 123 6.60 23.84 -0.32
C SER A 123 5.72 23.98 0.92
N GLU A 124 6.06 24.87 1.85
CA GLU A 124 5.24 25.14 3.05
C GLU A 124 3.79 25.52 2.72
N SER A 125 3.58 26.22 1.59
CA SER A 125 2.24 26.60 1.15
C SER A 125 1.40 25.41 0.68
N PHE A 126 2.03 24.40 0.07
CA PHE A 126 1.34 23.17 -0.37
C PHE A 126 1.14 22.20 0.78
N GLN A 127 2.07 22.08 1.71
CA GLN A 127 1.92 21.25 2.91
C GLN A 127 0.63 21.54 3.68
N LYS A 128 0.20 22.80 3.73
CA LYS A 128 -1.05 23.21 4.38
C LYS A 128 -2.31 22.71 3.66
N LYS A 129 -2.18 22.33 2.39
CA LYS A 129 -3.29 21.97 1.49
C LYS A 129 -3.22 20.55 0.96
N ILE A 130 -2.23 19.75 1.35
CA ILE A 130 -2.02 18.39 0.81
C ILE A 130 -3.25 17.49 0.93
N TYR A 131 -4.09 17.71 1.94
CA TYR A 131 -5.32 16.96 2.17
C TYR A 131 -6.59 17.66 1.64
N GLU A 132 -6.47 18.82 0.99
CA GLU A 132 -7.60 19.47 0.32
C GLU A 132 -7.87 18.76 -1.03
N PRO A 133 -9.14 18.49 -1.38
CA PRO A 133 -9.49 17.92 -2.67
C PRO A 133 -8.96 18.75 -3.83
N PHE A 134 -8.43 18.08 -4.87
CA PHE A 134 -7.87 18.67 -6.08
C PHE A 134 -6.63 19.57 -5.86
N ALA A 135 -6.06 19.58 -4.66
CA ALA A 135 -4.85 20.33 -4.39
C ALA A 135 -3.64 19.74 -5.15
N GLN A 136 -2.90 20.63 -5.83
CA GLN A 136 -1.67 20.31 -6.54
C GLN A 136 -0.67 21.47 -6.36
N GLU A 137 0.60 21.16 -6.22
CA GLU A 137 1.62 22.17 -5.87
C GLU A 137 1.83 23.25 -6.95
N LYS A 138 1.74 22.87 -8.23
CA LYS A 138 1.88 23.80 -9.37
C LYS A 138 0.84 23.49 -10.44
N ALA A 139 0.23 24.52 -11.00
CA ALA A 139 -0.70 24.36 -12.12
C ALA A 139 -0.08 23.66 -13.35
N GLY A 140 1.26 23.69 -13.48
CA GLY A 140 2.05 23.00 -14.50
C GLY A 140 2.36 21.53 -14.15
N ALA A 141 2.18 21.08 -12.90
CA ALA A 141 2.44 19.71 -12.50
C ALA A 141 1.47 18.70 -13.14
N ARG A 142 0.29 19.16 -13.56
CA ARG A 142 -0.65 18.34 -14.36
C ARG A 142 -0.03 17.84 -15.66
N THR A 143 0.85 18.61 -16.27
CA THR A 143 1.50 18.26 -17.55
C THR A 143 2.72 17.38 -17.39
N VAL A 144 3.40 17.43 -16.23
CA VAL A 144 4.65 16.70 -16.01
C VAL A 144 4.42 15.38 -15.27
N TYR A 145 3.59 15.39 -14.22
CA TYR A 145 3.46 14.23 -13.35
C TYR A 145 2.05 13.61 -13.33
N GLY A 146 1.02 14.24 -13.95
CA GLY A 146 -0.36 13.76 -13.94
C GLY A 146 -0.93 13.64 -12.52
N GLY A 147 -2.22 13.35 -12.40
CA GLY A 147 -2.90 13.08 -11.12
C GLY A 147 -4.07 14.02 -10.89
N THR A 148 -4.99 13.57 -10.07
CA THR A 148 -6.29 14.21 -9.82
C THR A 148 -6.25 15.17 -8.64
N GLY A 149 -5.29 14.98 -7.70
CA GLY A 149 -5.25 15.66 -6.42
C GLY A 149 -6.24 15.12 -5.39
N LEU A 150 -6.83 13.94 -5.65
CA LEU A 150 -7.77 13.29 -4.74
C LEU A 150 -7.11 12.17 -3.90
N GLY A 151 -5.97 11.66 -4.32
CA GLY A 151 -5.31 10.54 -3.65
C GLY A 151 -5.04 10.80 -2.17
N MET A 152 -4.45 11.95 -1.81
CA MET A 152 -4.10 12.25 -0.42
C MET A 152 -5.32 12.51 0.49
N PRO A 153 -6.35 13.29 0.09
CA PRO A 153 -7.60 13.39 0.84
C PRO A 153 -8.25 12.02 1.10
N ILE A 154 -8.34 11.16 0.07
CA ILE A 154 -8.87 9.81 0.16
C ILE A 154 -8.05 8.97 1.15
N THR A 155 -6.71 9.02 1.04
CA THR A 155 -5.81 8.28 1.94
C THR A 155 -6.02 8.67 3.39
N LYS A 156 -6.08 9.97 3.68
CA LYS A 156 -6.32 10.47 5.04
C LYS A 156 -7.66 9.98 5.57
N SER A 157 -8.74 10.14 4.79
CA SER A 157 -10.06 9.69 5.21
C SER A 157 -10.14 8.19 5.46
N LEU A 158 -9.49 7.36 4.63
CA LEU A 158 -9.43 5.90 4.83
C LEU A 158 -8.66 5.52 6.10
N VAL A 159 -7.52 6.16 6.35
CA VAL A 159 -6.72 5.92 7.57
C VAL A 159 -7.53 6.28 8.81
N GLU A 160 -8.17 7.46 8.82
CA GLU A 160 -9.02 7.91 9.93
C GLU A 160 -10.24 6.98 10.16
N LYS A 161 -10.89 6.51 9.08
CA LYS A 161 -11.99 5.53 9.18
C LYS A 161 -11.52 4.18 9.72
N MET A 162 -10.29 3.76 9.44
CA MET A 162 -9.67 2.56 10.04
C MET A 162 -9.20 2.78 11.49
N GLY A 163 -9.46 3.95 12.09
CA GLY A 163 -9.06 4.29 13.45
C GLY A 163 -7.58 4.65 13.58
N GLY A 164 -6.91 4.88 12.46
CA GLY A 164 -5.49 5.18 12.39
C GLY A 164 -5.16 6.67 12.33
N THR A 165 -3.88 6.98 12.19
CA THR A 165 -3.35 8.33 12.02
C THR A 165 -2.40 8.39 10.82
N ILE A 166 -2.34 9.57 10.18
CA ILE A 166 -1.40 9.87 9.11
C ILE A 166 -0.77 11.23 9.36
N SER A 167 0.54 11.29 9.24
CA SER A 167 1.32 12.53 9.31
C SER A 167 2.45 12.49 8.29
N PHE A 168 3.10 13.63 8.09
CA PHE A 168 4.24 13.74 7.18
C PHE A 168 5.21 14.83 7.62
N GLU A 169 6.44 14.71 7.16
CA GLU A 169 7.49 15.72 7.20
C GLU A 169 7.99 15.90 5.77
N SER A 170 8.18 17.14 5.35
CA SER A 170 8.66 17.42 3.99
C SER A 170 9.44 18.73 3.95
N GLU A 171 10.49 18.72 3.14
CA GLU A 171 11.28 19.91 2.84
C GLU A 171 11.49 20.00 1.33
N GLU A 172 11.31 21.18 0.77
CA GLU A 172 11.45 21.41 -0.68
C GLU A 172 12.87 21.03 -1.14
N ASN A 173 12.96 20.20 -2.18
CA ASN A 173 14.17 19.59 -2.73
C ASN A 173 14.92 18.57 -1.85
N ALA A 174 14.42 18.24 -0.66
CA ALA A 174 15.00 17.23 0.22
C ALA A 174 14.22 15.90 0.19
N GLY A 175 12.90 15.95 -0.05
CA GLY A 175 12.02 14.79 -0.10
C GLY A 175 10.89 14.86 0.90
N THR A 176 10.18 13.74 1.07
CA THR A 176 9.04 13.63 1.97
C THR A 176 9.10 12.32 2.76
N THR A 177 8.72 12.39 4.04
CA THR A 177 8.50 11.20 4.87
C THR A 177 7.05 11.18 5.31
N PHE A 178 6.33 10.10 4.99
CA PHE A 178 5.01 9.83 5.50
C PHE A 178 5.06 8.82 6.63
N TYR A 179 4.23 9.04 7.65
CA TYR A 179 4.02 8.15 8.79
C TYR A 179 2.55 7.79 8.84
N ILE A 180 2.25 6.49 8.89
CA ILE A 180 0.89 5.95 9.01
C ILE A 180 0.87 4.94 10.14
N GLU A 181 -0.13 5.04 11.00
CA GLU A 181 -0.39 4.07 12.05
C GLU A 181 -1.83 3.57 11.89
N ILE A 182 -2.01 2.26 11.85
CA ILE A 182 -3.34 1.63 11.74
C ILE A 182 -3.46 0.54 12.79
N PRO A 183 -4.50 0.59 13.65
CA PRO A 183 -4.79 -0.48 14.59
C PRO A 183 -5.46 -1.66 13.88
N PHE A 184 -5.08 -2.88 14.26
CA PHE A 184 -5.69 -4.12 13.79
C PHE A 184 -5.99 -5.05 14.97
N GLN A 185 -7.00 -5.89 14.79
CA GLN A 185 -7.19 -7.04 15.66
C GLN A 185 -6.33 -8.21 15.17
N ILE A 186 -5.82 -9.01 16.11
CA ILE A 186 -5.04 -10.21 15.81
C ILE A 186 -6.02 -11.35 15.52
N ASP A 187 -5.83 -12.05 14.40
CA ASP A 187 -6.61 -13.26 14.12
C ASP A 187 -5.93 -14.50 14.71
N HIS A 188 -6.27 -14.82 15.94
CA HIS A 188 -5.74 -15.99 16.64
C HIS A 188 -6.18 -17.32 16.02
N ASN A 189 -7.32 -17.38 15.33
CA ASN A 189 -7.86 -18.63 14.78
C ASN A 189 -7.01 -19.14 13.59
N LYS A 190 -6.55 -18.24 12.73
CA LYS A 190 -5.69 -18.63 11.58
C LYS A 190 -4.25 -18.96 11.98
N GLN A 191 -3.75 -18.39 13.07
CA GLN A 191 -2.41 -18.73 13.56
C GLN A 191 -2.33 -20.21 13.99
N CYS A 192 -3.40 -20.77 14.55
CA CYS A 192 -3.45 -22.19 14.93
C CYS A 192 -3.47 -23.12 13.70
N GLU A 193 -4.20 -22.76 12.63
CA GLU A 193 -4.29 -23.60 11.44
C GLU A 193 -2.97 -23.72 10.66
N GLU A 194 -2.13 -22.68 10.66
CA GLU A 194 -0.82 -22.70 9.97
C GLU A 194 0.23 -23.49 10.75
N HIS A 195 0.18 -23.52 12.07
CA HIS A 195 1.03 -24.39 12.88
C HIS A 195 0.70 -25.86 12.69
N GLU A 196 -0.58 -26.22 12.56
CA GLU A 196 -1.01 -27.59 12.26
C GLU A 196 -0.60 -28.04 10.85
N LYS A 197 -0.61 -27.14 9.85
CA LYS A 197 -0.17 -27.46 8.48
C LYS A 197 1.36 -27.65 8.35
N LYS A 198 2.17 -27.05 9.20
CA LYS A 198 3.63 -27.28 9.19
C LYS A 198 4.03 -28.65 9.72
N GLU A 199 3.15 -29.36 10.42
CA GLU A 199 3.37 -30.75 10.87
C GLU A 199 2.93 -31.84 9.87
N ILE A 200 2.36 -31.47 8.71
CA ILE A 200 2.01 -32.45 7.68
C ILE A 200 3.33 -32.95 7.03
N LYS A 201 3.78 -34.12 7.51
CA LYS A 201 4.90 -34.87 6.95
C LYS A 201 4.76 -34.97 5.44
N GLU A 202 5.90 -34.87 4.75
CA GLU A 202 6.02 -35.13 3.31
C GLU A 202 5.22 -36.38 2.91
N ALA A 203 4.06 -36.16 2.31
CA ALA A 203 3.25 -37.24 1.81
C ALA A 203 3.93 -37.80 0.56
N SER A 204 4.32 -39.07 0.61
CA SER A 204 4.88 -39.73 -0.56
C SER A 204 3.83 -39.77 -1.68
N ILE A 205 4.07 -39.08 -2.78
CA ILE A 205 3.23 -39.06 -3.98
C ILE A 205 3.48 -40.27 -4.90
N LYS A 206 4.17 -41.33 -4.41
CA LYS A 206 4.37 -42.57 -5.16
C LYS A 206 3.03 -43.22 -5.49
N GLY A 207 2.70 -43.31 -6.77
CA GLY A 207 1.48 -43.96 -7.27
C GLY A 207 0.32 -43.03 -7.55
N VAL A 208 0.49 -41.70 -7.44
CA VAL A 208 -0.53 -40.73 -7.83
C VAL A 208 -0.38 -40.42 -9.33
N ASN A 209 -1.47 -40.62 -10.08
CA ASN A 209 -1.54 -40.20 -11.47
C ASN A 209 -1.93 -38.72 -11.51
N VAL A 210 -1.05 -37.89 -12.04
CA VAL A 210 -1.30 -36.44 -12.22
C VAL A 210 -1.67 -36.21 -13.67
N LEU A 211 -2.85 -35.64 -13.93
CA LEU A 211 -3.24 -35.11 -15.23
C LEU A 211 -2.87 -33.63 -15.29
N LEU A 212 -1.91 -33.25 -16.12
CA LEU A 212 -1.58 -31.88 -16.40
C LEU A 212 -2.33 -31.46 -17.67
N ALA A 213 -3.17 -30.45 -17.56
CA ALA A 213 -3.82 -29.78 -18.68
C ALA A 213 -3.24 -28.38 -18.83
N GLU A 214 -2.52 -28.12 -19.91
CA GLU A 214 -1.90 -26.84 -20.24
C GLU A 214 -2.38 -26.45 -21.63
N ASP A 215 -2.82 -25.22 -21.80
CA ASP A 215 -3.32 -24.67 -23.06
C ASP A 215 -2.27 -23.82 -23.81
N ASN A 216 -1.08 -23.67 -23.24
CA ASN A 216 0.02 -22.92 -23.82
C ASN A 216 1.20 -23.83 -24.17
N GLU A 217 1.50 -23.96 -25.45
CA GLU A 217 2.59 -24.81 -25.97
C GLU A 217 3.99 -24.46 -25.42
N LEU A 218 4.22 -23.20 -25.01
CA LEU A 218 5.48 -22.73 -24.43
C LEU A 218 5.75 -23.26 -23.00
N ASN A 219 4.73 -23.71 -22.29
CA ASN A 219 4.85 -24.22 -20.92
C ASN A 219 5.01 -25.76 -20.88
N MET A 220 4.96 -26.45 -22.00
CA MET A 220 5.07 -27.91 -22.07
C MET A 220 6.53 -28.44 -22.11
N GLU A 221 7.53 -27.57 -22.14
CA GLU A 221 8.96 -27.95 -22.19
C GLU A 221 9.67 -27.87 -20.82
N ILE A 222 8.98 -28.17 -19.71
CA ILE A 222 9.64 -28.28 -18.39
C ILE A 222 9.66 -29.71 -17.89
#